data_5b86f4e66d2ec9997d50553c98ed066a
#
_entry.id   5b86f4e66d2ec9997d50553c98ed066a
#
_cell.length_a   1.000
_cell.length_b   1.000
_cell.length_c   1.000
_cell.angle_alpha   90.00
_cell.angle_beta   90.00
_cell.angle_gamma   90.00
#
_symmetry.space_group_name_H-M   'P 1'
#
loop_
_entity.id
_entity.type
_entity.pdbx_description
1 polymer ?
#
loop_
_entity_poly.entity_id
_entity_poly.type
_entity_poly.pdbx_seq_one_letter_code
_entity_poly.pdbx_strand_id
1 'polypeptide(L)'
;QFYESGSDVVLTYSGTLDLTGLDFTQTIDVMGGGVGPSQAAFGIGPTGSTPSEAYTGATFTYPNNFGPTPGSPYTPTGSGDYFGVFTMNGPSGPRSLIVPSGYTSGDYIAGTTTLGNQTFTSLGLSVGTYNYSWGSNPGQSFVLTIGGASVTPTPTPTPTSTPQPVTG
;
A
#
# COMPACT_ATOMS: atom_id res chain seq x y z
N GLN A 1 -2.86 -3.81 -4.31
CA GLN A 1 -3.63 -5.02 -4.55
C GLN A 1 -3.39 -6.04 -3.44
N PHE A 2 -4.45 -6.76 -3.01
CA PHE A 2 -4.37 -7.91 -2.12
C PHE A 2 -4.88 -9.14 -2.86
N TYR A 3 -4.15 -10.26 -2.78
CA TYR A 3 -4.54 -11.51 -3.41
C TYR A 3 -4.11 -12.71 -2.56
N GLU A 4 -4.79 -13.82 -2.71
CA GLU A 4 -4.39 -15.09 -2.10
C GLU A 4 -3.38 -15.80 -2.99
N SER A 5 -2.31 -16.34 -2.40
CA SER A 5 -1.24 -17.06 -3.07
C SER A 5 -0.86 -18.29 -2.25
N GLY A 6 -1.31 -19.45 -2.67
CA GLY A 6 -1.18 -20.68 -1.89
C GLY A 6 -1.94 -20.57 -0.57
N SER A 7 -1.22 -20.68 0.54
CA SER A 7 -1.77 -20.54 1.90
C SER A 7 -1.66 -19.13 2.48
N ASP A 8 -1.24 -18.15 1.69
CA ASP A 8 -0.88 -16.82 2.18
C ASP A 8 -1.73 -15.74 1.51
N VAL A 9 -1.89 -14.60 2.18
CA VAL A 9 -2.38 -13.37 1.57
C VAL A 9 -1.20 -12.44 1.30
N VAL A 10 -1.09 -11.99 0.06
CA VAL A 10 -0.02 -11.10 -0.39
C VAL A 10 -0.60 -9.72 -0.71
N LEU A 11 0.02 -8.70 -0.17
CA LEU A 11 -0.27 -7.30 -0.37
C LEU A 11 0.84 -6.70 -1.22
N THR A 12 0.50 -6.06 -2.33
CA THR A 12 1.48 -5.40 -3.20
C THR A 12 1.02 -4.03 -3.63
N TYR A 13 1.95 -3.15 -3.84
CA TYR A 13 1.73 -1.88 -4.53
C TYR A 13 2.95 -1.50 -5.36
N SER A 14 2.73 -0.65 -6.37
CA SER A 14 3.78 0.03 -7.12
C SER A 14 3.18 1.26 -7.81
N GLY A 15 3.98 2.32 -7.93
CA GLY A 15 3.56 3.53 -8.64
C GLY A 15 4.10 4.80 -8.01
N THR A 16 3.49 5.90 -8.36
CA THR A 16 3.80 7.23 -7.85
C THR A 16 2.56 7.84 -7.20
N LEU A 17 2.77 8.72 -6.24
CA LEU A 17 1.70 9.48 -5.59
C LEU A 17 2.00 10.97 -5.70
N ASP A 18 0.97 11.77 -5.90
CA ASP A 18 1.05 13.21 -5.74
C ASP A 18 0.37 13.60 -4.43
N LEU A 19 1.14 14.13 -3.49
CA LEU A 19 0.69 14.52 -2.16
C LEU A 19 -0.02 15.88 -2.12
N THR A 20 -0.16 16.56 -3.26
CA THR A 20 -0.84 17.85 -3.35
C THR A 20 -2.25 17.77 -2.78
N GLY A 21 -2.54 18.63 -1.81
CA GLY A 21 -3.84 18.65 -1.11
C GLY A 21 -3.87 17.81 0.17
N LEU A 22 -2.73 17.23 0.55
CA LEU A 22 -2.48 16.67 1.88
C LEU A 22 -1.45 17.53 2.62
N ASP A 23 -1.61 17.60 3.93
CA ASP A 23 -0.71 18.29 4.83
C ASP A 23 0.18 17.28 5.56
N PHE A 24 1.47 17.57 5.62
CA PHE A 24 2.39 16.80 6.45
C PHE A 24 1.97 16.93 7.93
N THR A 25 1.91 15.81 8.62
CA THR A 25 1.50 15.75 10.01
C THR A 25 2.70 15.48 10.93
N GLN A 26 3.42 14.41 10.65
CA GLN A 26 4.56 14.01 11.48
C GLN A 26 5.41 12.93 10.82
N THR A 27 6.64 12.81 11.26
CA THR A 27 7.49 11.63 11.00
C THR A 27 7.16 10.55 12.02
N ILE A 28 7.11 9.30 11.58
CA ILE A 28 6.80 8.13 12.40
C ILE A 28 7.70 6.96 12.01
N ASP A 29 7.90 6.04 12.94
CA ASP A 29 8.43 4.72 12.64
C ASP A 29 7.28 3.72 12.55
N VAL A 30 7.12 3.08 11.39
CA VAL A 30 6.13 2.02 11.20
C VAL A 30 6.75 0.65 11.38
N MET A 31 5.99 -0.29 11.94
CA MET A 31 6.46 -1.63 12.30
C MET A 31 5.86 -2.69 11.37
N GLY A 32 6.40 -2.76 10.14
CA GLY A 32 5.94 -3.76 9.15
C GLY A 32 4.58 -3.47 8.53
N GLY A 33 4.19 -4.33 7.61
CA GLY A 33 2.90 -4.24 6.91
C GLY A 33 1.78 -4.99 7.65
N GLY A 34 0.55 -4.81 7.18
CA GLY A 34 -0.61 -5.51 7.74
C GLY A 34 -1.94 -4.94 7.29
N VAL A 35 -3.01 -5.45 7.86
CA VAL A 35 -4.38 -5.03 7.56
C VAL A 35 -5.22 -4.83 8.81
N GLY A 36 -6.07 -3.81 8.80
CA GLY A 36 -7.08 -3.53 9.80
C GLY A 36 -8.46 -3.44 9.13
N PRO A 37 -9.14 -4.58 8.89
CA PRO A 37 -10.33 -4.61 8.04
C PRO A 37 -11.45 -3.70 8.51
N SER A 38 -11.77 -3.71 9.79
CA SER A 38 -12.85 -2.88 10.36
C SER A 38 -12.61 -1.37 10.23
N GLN A 39 -11.39 -0.97 9.92
CA GLN A 39 -10.99 0.43 9.79
C GLN A 39 -10.56 0.79 8.37
N ALA A 40 -10.65 -0.10 7.39
CA ALA A 40 -10.05 0.06 6.07
C ALA A 40 -8.58 0.52 6.13
N ALA A 41 -7.85 0.00 7.11
CA ALA A 41 -6.44 0.31 7.33
C ALA A 41 -5.55 -0.76 6.71
N PHE A 42 -4.43 -0.36 6.14
CA PHE A 42 -3.42 -1.28 5.63
C PHE A 42 -2.04 -0.64 5.65
N GLY A 43 -1.03 -1.49 5.70
CA GLY A 43 0.36 -1.12 5.47
C GLY A 43 1.04 -2.19 4.62
N ILE A 44 1.89 -1.78 3.70
CA ILE A 44 2.66 -2.65 2.82
C ILE A 44 4.10 -2.16 2.86
N GLY A 45 5.04 -3.05 3.10
CA GLY A 45 6.44 -2.66 3.16
C GLY A 45 7.29 -3.63 3.98
N PRO A 46 8.53 -3.24 4.28
CA PRO A 46 9.52 -4.11 4.90
C PRO A 46 9.12 -4.53 6.32
N THR A 47 9.65 -5.66 6.75
CA THR A 47 9.55 -6.12 8.13
C THR A 47 10.48 -5.30 9.01
N GLY A 48 9.98 -4.86 10.17
CA GLY A 48 10.75 -4.06 11.13
C GLY A 48 10.43 -2.58 11.07
N SER A 49 11.16 -1.79 11.87
CA SER A 49 10.97 -0.35 11.98
C SER A 49 11.41 0.36 10.69
N THR A 50 10.55 1.17 10.12
CA THR A 50 10.80 1.91 8.89
C THR A 50 10.42 3.37 9.08
N PRO A 51 11.38 4.31 8.94
CA PRO A 51 11.09 5.73 8.98
C PRO A 51 10.12 6.13 7.86
N SER A 52 9.05 6.79 8.24
CA SER A 52 7.96 7.14 7.33
C SER A 52 7.38 8.51 7.70
N GLU A 53 6.60 9.06 6.81
CA GLU A 53 5.91 10.33 6.98
C GLU A 53 4.41 10.14 6.83
N ALA A 54 3.66 10.78 7.73
CA ALA A 54 2.21 10.77 7.76
C ALA A 54 1.65 12.07 7.19
N TYR A 55 0.69 11.92 6.28
CA TYR A 55 -0.01 13.03 5.63
C TYR A 55 -1.52 12.88 5.83
N THR A 56 -2.20 13.98 6.11
CA THR A 56 -3.66 14.03 6.25
C THR A 56 -4.22 15.26 5.53
N GLY A 57 -5.54 15.35 5.41
CA GLY A 57 -6.16 16.53 4.80
C GLY A 57 -7.69 16.48 4.90
N ALA A 58 -8.32 17.65 4.89
CA ALA A 58 -9.78 17.76 5.00
C ALA A 58 -10.54 17.11 3.85
N THR A 59 -9.88 16.93 2.69
CA THR A 59 -10.45 16.29 1.51
C THR A 59 -10.08 14.82 1.38
N PHE A 60 -9.35 14.25 2.34
CA PHE A 60 -8.98 12.83 2.29
C PHE A 60 -10.19 11.95 2.53
N THR A 61 -10.63 11.27 1.49
CA THR A 61 -11.75 10.32 1.52
C THR A 61 -11.22 8.89 1.43
N TYR A 62 -11.86 7.98 2.15
CA TYR A 62 -11.44 6.59 2.28
C TYR A 62 -12.66 5.69 2.57
N PRO A 63 -12.55 4.36 2.33
CA PRO A 63 -13.60 3.41 2.68
C PRO A 63 -13.81 3.34 4.20
N ASN A 64 -15.01 3.01 4.63
CA ASN A 64 -15.29 2.84 6.06
C ASN A 64 -14.63 1.58 6.64
N ASN A 65 -14.63 0.48 5.87
CA ASN A 65 -14.03 -0.80 6.25
C ASN A 65 -13.73 -1.65 5.01
N PHE A 66 -12.93 -2.70 5.19
CA PHE A 66 -12.74 -3.80 4.24
C PHE A 66 -13.50 -5.07 4.67
N GLY A 67 -14.13 -5.03 5.83
CA GLY A 67 -14.86 -6.14 6.42
C GLY A 67 -15.24 -5.83 7.87
N PRO A 68 -16.21 -6.56 8.44
CA PRO A 68 -16.86 -6.20 9.69
C PRO A 68 -16.04 -6.51 10.95
N THR A 69 -15.06 -7.40 10.87
CA THR A 69 -14.35 -7.91 12.05
C THR A 69 -12.85 -7.73 11.94
N PRO A 70 -12.13 -7.58 13.06
CA PRO A 70 -10.69 -7.75 13.05
C PRO A 70 -10.36 -9.20 12.67
N GLY A 71 -9.33 -9.35 11.82
CA GLY A 71 -8.86 -10.67 11.40
C GLY A 71 -8.08 -11.41 12.47
N SER A 72 -7.70 -12.65 12.15
CA SER A 72 -6.82 -13.47 12.97
C SER A 72 -5.43 -12.84 13.12
N PRO A 73 -4.71 -13.07 14.22
CA PRO A 73 -3.32 -12.68 14.36
C PRO A 73 -2.44 -13.29 13.27
N TYR A 74 -1.48 -12.53 12.79
CA TYR A 74 -0.51 -12.96 11.78
C TYR A 74 0.86 -12.33 12.04
N THR A 75 1.90 -12.92 11.46
CA THR A 75 3.24 -12.33 11.44
C THR A 75 3.54 -11.93 10.00
N PRO A 76 3.63 -10.63 9.71
CA PRO A 76 3.93 -10.18 8.36
C PRO A 76 5.41 -10.33 8.04
N THR A 77 5.70 -10.62 6.77
CA THR A 77 7.02 -10.46 6.18
C THR A 77 6.90 -9.56 4.95
N GLY A 78 7.90 -8.72 4.71
CA GLY A 78 7.77 -7.79 3.59
C GLY A 78 9.08 -7.10 3.23
N SER A 79 9.03 -6.39 2.09
CA SER A 79 10.18 -5.69 1.52
C SER A 79 9.74 -4.50 0.66
N GLY A 80 10.71 -3.71 0.21
CA GLY A 80 10.48 -2.50 -0.58
C GLY A 80 10.21 -1.27 0.27
N ASP A 81 9.56 -0.28 -0.30
CA ASP A 81 9.20 0.96 0.38
C ASP A 81 7.97 0.75 1.27
N TYR A 82 7.77 1.57 2.28
CA TYR A 82 6.55 1.52 3.06
C TYR A 82 5.46 2.41 2.46
N PHE A 83 4.27 1.85 2.30
CA PHE A 83 3.06 2.59 1.91
C PHE A 83 1.86 2.09 2.69
N GLY A 84 1.02 2.99 3.17
CA GLY A 84 -0.16 2.57 3.90
C GLY A 84 -1.17 3.68 4.18
N VAL A 85 -2.30 3.27 4.73
CA VAL A 85 -3.32 4.15 5.29
C VAL A 85 -3.76 3.59 6.62
N PHE A 86 -3.61 4.36 7.69
CA PHE A 86 -4.13 3.99 9.00
C PHE A 86 -4.47 5.21 9.86
N THR A 87 -5.14 4.94 10.97
CA THR A 87 -5.55 5.98 11.92
C THR A 87 -4.40 6.35 12.83
N MET A 88 -4.06 7.62 12.88
CA MET A 88 -3.07 8.14 13.81
C MET A 88 -3.74 8.53 15.14
N ASN A 89 -2.98 8.42 16.23
CA ASN A 89 -3.46 8.82 17.57
C ASN A 89 -4.71 8.05 18.07
N GLY A 90 -4.77 6.76 17.75
CA GLY A 90 -5.83 5.86 18.21
C GLY A 90 -7.01 5.71 17.24
N PRO A 91 -8.00 4.89 17.59
CA PRO A 91 -9.08 4.49 16.68
C PRO A 91 -9.97 5.63 16.16
N SER A 92 -10.04 6.73 16.90
CA SER A 92 -10.85 7.91 16.57
C SER A 92 -10.05 9.06 15.94
N GLY A 93 -8.75 8.89 15.76
CA GLY A 93 -7.89 9.90 15.14
C GLY A 93 -8.11 10.04 13.64
N PRO A 94 -7.51 11.05 13.01
CA PRO A 94 -7.59 11.21 11.57
C PRO A 94 -6.88 10.06 10.85
N ARG A 95 -7.40 9.68 9.71
CA ARG A 95 -6.70 8.78 8.82
C ARG A 95 -5.60 9.52 8.11
N SER A 96 -4.47 8.85 7.99
CA SER A 96 -3.29 9.39 7.32
C SER A 96 -2.82 8.45 6.23
N LEU A 97 -2.39 9.05 5.13
CA LEU A 97 -1.59 8.41 4.12
C LEU A 97 -0.15 8.36 4.62
N ILE A 98 0.47 7.20 4.54
CA ILE A 98 1.83 6.98 5.02
C ILE A 98 2.72 6.64 3.83
N VAL A 99 3.84 7.34 3.71
CA VAL A 99 4.84 7.16 2.66
C VAL A 99 6.24 7.07 3.29
N PRO A 100 7.27 6.62 2.55
CA PRO A 100 8.65 6.62 3.04
C PRO A 100 9.09 8.02 3.49
N SER A 101 9.95 8.09 4.50
CA SER A 101 10.54 9.38 4.93
C SER A 101 11.34 10.00 3.78
N GLY A 102 11.10 11.30 3.54
CA GLY A 102 11.71 12.05 2.43
C GLY A 102 11.08 11.78 1.06
N TYR A 103 9.91 11.15 1.01
CA TYR A 103 9.18 10.96 -0.25
C TYR A 103 8.80 12.30 -0.90
N THR A 104 9.08 12.44 -2.17
CA THR A 104 8.66 13.59 -2.99
C THR A 104 7.56 13.17 -3.95
N SER A 105 6.52 14.01 -4.10
CA SER A 105 5.42 13.77 -5.06
C SER A 105 5.97 13.42 -6.44
N GLY A 106 5.56 12.26 -6.95
CA GLY A 106 6.01 11.72 -8.24
C GLY A 106 7.15 10.70 -8.15
N ASP A 107 7.80 10.53 -7.01
CA ASP A 107 8.79 9.48 -6.83
C ASP A 107 8.12 8.09 -6.96
N TYR A 108 8.83 7.16 -7.59
CA TYR A 108 8.34 5.78 -7.72
C TYR A 108 8.62 5.01 -6.45
N ILE A 109 7.59 4.38 -5.90
CA ILE A 109 7.67 3.50 -4.75
C ILE A 109 7.01 2.15 -5.06
N ALA A 110 7.55 1.09 -4.47
CA ALA A 110 7.02 -0.26 -4.60
C ALA A 110 7.31 -1.11 -3.36
N GLY A 111 6.37 -1.95 -3.00
CA GLY A 111 6.54 -2.83 -1.84
C GLY A 111 5.61 -4.03 -1.86
N THR A 112 5.96 -4.99 -1.01
CA THR A 112 5.17 -6.18 -0.79
C THR A 112 5.15 -6.55 0.69
N THR A 113 4.04 -7.16 1.12
CA THR A 113 3.89 -7.78 2.45
C THR A 113 3.14 -9.08 2.28
N THR A 114 3.65 -10.13 2.89
CA THR A 114 3.02 -11.46 2.94
C THR A 114 2.51 -11.72 4.36
N LEU A 115 1.25 -12.09 4.45
CA LEU A 115 0.58 -12.51 5.67
C LEU A 115 0.46 -14.04 5.59
N GLY A 116 1.41 -14.73 6.24
CA GLY A 116 1.56 -16.17 6.13
C GLY A 116 0.42 -16.94 6.81
N ASN A 117 0.01 -18.05 6.19
CA ASN A 117 -1.07 -18.93 6.65
C ASN A 117 -2.39 -18.20 6.89
N GLN A 118 -2.72 -17.26 6.00
CA GLN A 118 -3.95 -16.47 6.06
C GLN A 118 -4.75 -16.57 4.76
N THR A 119 -6.06 -16.43 4.90
CA THR A 119 -7.01 -16.23 3.80
C THR A 119 -7.73 -14.90 3.98
N PHE A 120 -8.41 -14.41 2.95
CA PHE A 120 -9.28 -13.24 3.11
C PHE A 120 -10.32 -13.45 4.21
N THR A 121 -10.86 -14.65 4.30
CA THR A 121 -11.84 -15.02 5.34
C THR A 121 -11.25 -14.95 6.74
N SER A 122 -10.04 -15.53 6.95
CA SER A 122 -9.39 -15.51 8.28
C SER A 122 -8.98 -14.10 8.70
N LEU A 123 -8.63 -13.25 7.73
CA LEU A 123 -8.31 -11.83 7.96
C LEU A 123 -9.57 -10.94 8.06
N GLY A 124 -10.77 -11.47 7.83
CA GLY A 124 -12.00 -10.68 7.83
C GLY A 124 -12.10 -9.70 6.66
N LEU A 125 -11.40 -9.97 5.55
CA LEU A 125 -11.38 -9.12 4.37
C LEU A 125 -12.52 -9.47 3.41
N SER A 126 -13.22 -8.45 2.92
CA SER A 126 -14.20 -8.57 1.85
C SER A 126 -13.55 -8.29 0.50
N VAL A 127 -13.78 -9.18 -0.45
CA VAL A 127 -13.35 -8.98 -1.85
C VAL A 127 -14.06 -7.77 -2.43
N GLY A 128 -13.32 -6.91 -3.12
CA GLY A 128 -13.87 -5.69 -3.70
C GLY A 128 -12.82 -4.68 -4.13
N THR A 129 -13.32 -3.52 -4.58
CA THR A 129 -12.52 -2.38 -5.00
C THR A 129 -12.80 -1.21 -4.06
N TYR A 130 -11.76 -0.61 -3.54
CA TYR A 130 -11.80 0.41 -2.50
C TYR A 130 -11.06 1.65 -2.96
N ASN A 131 -11.77 2.78 -3.03
CA ASN A 131 -11.22 4.03 -3.55
C ASN A 131 -10.76 4.93 -2.40
N TYR A 132 -9.59 5.53 -2.60
CA TYR A 132 -9.02 6.58 -1.75
C TYR A 132 -8.79 7.80 -2.62
N SER A 133 -9.14 8.99 -2.13
CA SER A 133 -8.91 10.23 -2.87
C SER A 133 -8.66 11.41 -1.95
N TRP A 134 -7.96 12.42 -2.47
CA TRP A 134 -7.67 13.69 -1.78
C TRP A 134 -7.44 14.82 -2.77
N GLY A 135 -7.29 16.04 -2.24
CA GLY A 135 -7.12 17.24 -3.04
C GLY A 135 -8.43 17.73 -3.67
N SER A 136 -8.32 18.74 -4.51
CA SER A 136 -9.44 19.34 -5.22
C SER A 136 -9.12 19.45 -6.71
N ASN A 137 -10.09 19.28 -7.51
CA ASN A 137 -10.29 19.23 -8.95
C ASN A 137 -9.08 19.65 -9.85
N PRO A 138 -8.37 18.72 -10.55
CA PRO A 138 -8.54 17.28 -10.43
C PRO A 138 -7.93 16.78 -9.11
N GLY A 139 -8.68 15.96 -8.38
CA GLY A 139 -8.18 15.31 -7.16
C GLY A 139 -7.21 14.17 -7.46
N GLN A 140 -6.43 13.80 -6.45
CA GLN A 140 -5.56 12.63 -6.48
C GLN A 140 -6.31 11.40 -5.96
N SER A 141 -5.92 10.22 -6.40
CA SER A 141 -6.56 8.99 -5.95
C SER A 141 -5.68 7.77 -6.15
N PHE A 142 -5.94 6.73 -5.38
CA PHE A 142 -5.53 5.37 -5.70
C PHE A 142 -6.67 4.39 -5.42
N VAL A 143 -6.55 3.22 -6.02
CA VAL A 143 -7.53 2.14 -5.90
C VAL A 143 -6.87 0.93 -5.27
N LEU A 144 -7.46 0.43 -4.19
CA LEU A 144 -7.09 -0.84 -3.60
C LEU A 144 -8.07 -1.93 -4.07
N THR A 145 -7.55 -3.00 -4.68
CA THR A 145 -8.34 -4.18 -5.04
C THR A 145 -8.01 -5.32 -4.07
N ILE A 146 -9.02 -5.90 -3.45
CA ILE A 146 -8.93 -7.12 -2.64
C ILE A 146 -9.60 -8.24 -3.42
N GLY A 147 -8.90 -9.36 -3.66
CA GLY A 147 -9.42 -10.49 -4.42
C GLY A 147 -9.05 -10.50 -5.90
N GLY A 148 -8.08 -9.71 -6.30
CA GLY A 148 -7.53 -9.79 -7.65
C GLY A 148 -6.76 -11.10 -7.88
N ALA A 149 -6.66 -11.56 -9.13
CA ALA A 149 -5.73 -12.62 -9.48
C ALA A 149 -4.29 -12.14 -9.23
N SER A 150 -3.41 -13.06 -8.81
CA SER A 150 -1.97 -12.78 -8.72
C SER A 150 -1.49 -12.20 -10.06
N VAL A 151 -1.03 -10.95 -10.06
CA VAL A 151 -0.42 -10.36 -11.24
C VAL A 151 1.00 -10.94 -11.36
N THR A 152 1.19 -11.85 -12.28
CA THR A 152 2.54 -12.24 -12.70
C THR A 152 3.19 -10.98 -13.28
N PRO A 153 4.32 -10.50 -12.74
CA PRO A 153 4.99 -9.34 -13.32
C PRO A 153 5.30 -9.64 -14.79
N THR A 154 4.81 -8.78 -15.68
CA THR A 154 5.18 -8.86 -17.09
C THR A 154 6.69 -8.71 -17.17
N PRO A 155 7.44 -9.65 -17.76
CA PRO A 155 8.90 -9.53 -17.84
C PRO A 155 9.24 -8.23 -18.54
N THR A 156 10.03 -7.40 -17.88
CA THR A 156 10.61 -6.20 -18.48
C THR A 156 11.32 -6.64 -19.77
N PRO A 157 11.03 -6.04 -20.93
CA PRO A 157 11.70 -6.43 -22.17
C PRO A 157 13.21 -6.26 -21.97
N THR A 158 13.93 -7.37 -22.15
CA THR A 158 15.40 -7.36 -22.14
C THR A 158 15.86 -6.39 -23.23
N PRO A 159 16.70 -5.41 -22.94
CA PRO A 159 17.19 -4.49 -23.96
C PRO A 159 17.86 -5.31 -25.07
N THR A 160 17.32 -5.20 -26.28
CA THR A 160 17.90 -5.80 -27.47
C THR A 160 19.25 -5.12 -27.72
N SER A 161 20.31 -5.90 -27.66
CA SER A 161 21.66 -5.36 -27.95
C SER A 161 21.67 -4.79 -29.37
N THR A 162 21.93 -3.51 -29.51
CA THR A 162 22.13 -2.86 -30.80
C THR A 162 23.36 -3.49 -31.47
N PRO A 163 23.26 -3.99 -32.70
CA PRO A 163 24.43 -4.52 -33.41
C PRO A 163 25.49 -3.42 -33.51
N GLN A 164 26.71 -3.75 -33.09
CA GLN A 164 27.86 -2.84 -33.24
C GLN A 164 28.21 -2.71 -34.73
N PRO A 165 28.42 -1.50 -35.27
CA PRO A 165 28.87 -1.32 -36.64
C PRO A 165 30.18 -2.06 -36.90
N VAL A 166 30.20 -2.91 -37.91
CA VAL A 166 31.45 -3.53 -38.41
C VAL A 166 32.22 -2.48 -39.16
N THR A 167 33.32 -1.99 -38.58
CA THR A 167 34.27 -1.15 -39.29
C THR A 167 35.13 -2.06 -40.17
N GLY A 168 34.96 -1.93 -41.50
CA GLY A 168 35.81 -2.50 -42.52
C GLY A 168 36.97 -1.59 -42.85
#